data_cd83bb5b5f8d7aaf3d26b26358495e51
#
_entry.id   cd83bb5b5f8d7aaf3d26b26358495e51
#
_cell.length_a   1.000
_cell.length_b   1.000
_cell.length_c   1.000
_cell.angle_alpha   90.00
_cell.angle_beta   90.00
_cell.angle_gamma   90.00
#
_symmetry.space_group_name_H-M   'P 1'
#
loop_
_entity.id
_entity.type
_entity.pdbx_description
1 polymer ?
#
loop_
_entity_poly.entity_id
_entity_poly.type
_entity_poly.pdbx_seq_one_letter_code
_entity_poly.pdbx_strand_id
1 'polypeptide(L)'
;NVRVWVNGKMVGYSEDSKLEARFDLTKYVKDGENLIALEIFRWCDGSYLEDQDFWRLSGIARGVYVYTREKERIEDVNVMAGMDGNFTVNAKVTKGVKNVRVSVIDKNGNQVAYREASPVKGEVVLNGNVQNPSLWSAEIPSLYTLKVTASDKKDVVESTSIDFGFRTVEIKKGQLLVNGQPVLIKGADRHEMNADKGYVVSEEDMIR
;
A
#
# COMPACT_ATOMS: atom_id res chain seq x y z
N ASN A 1 -17.43 -12.59 -3.58
CA ASN A 1 -17.91 -11.42 -2.84
C ASN A 1 -18.08 -11.73 -1.36
N VAL A 2 -18.16 -10.71 -0.52
CA VAL A 2 -18.31 -10.84 0.92
C VAL A 2 -19.35 -9.86 1.46
N ARG A 3 -20.17 -10.33 2.39
CA ARG A 3 -20.98 -9.49 3.29
C ARG A 3 -20.46 -9.64 4.71
N VAL A 4 -20.40 -8.53 5.44
CA VAL A 4 -19.83 -8.46 6.79
C VAL A 4 -20.87 -7.99 7.78
N TRP A 5 -21.00 -8.71 8.89
CA TRP A 5 -21.83 -8.33 10.05
C TRP A 5 -20.96 -8.25 11.30
N VAL A 6 -21.31 -7.32 12.16
CA VAL A 6 -20.77 -7.25 13.51
C VAL A 6 -21.94 -7.14 14.49
N ASN A 7 -21.97 -8.03 15.48
CA ASN A 7 -23.02 -8.08 16.51
C ASN A 7 -24.45 -8.10 15.91
N GLY A 8 -24.63 -8.83 14.80
CA GLY A 8 -25.91 -8.97 14.10
C GLY A 8 -26.29 -7.78 13.19
N LYS A 9 -25.46 -6.74 13.09
CA LYS A 9 -25.69 -5.59 12.21
C LYS A 9 -24.83 -5.69 10.96
N MET A 10 -25.41 -5.48 9.80
CA MET A 10 -24.66 -5.44 8.53
C MET A 10 -23.76 -4.20 8.49
N VAL A 11 -22.50 -4.44 8.19
CA VAL A 11 -21.46 -3.40 8.09
C VAL A 11 -21.26 -2.97 6.66
N GLY A 12 -21.16 -3.94 5.73
CA GLY A 12 -20.90 -3.64 4.34
C GLY A 12 -20.83 -4.88 3.46
N TYR A 13 -20.55 -4.61 2.18
CA TYR A 13 -20.49 -5.54 1.08
C TYR A 13 -19.35 -5.17 0.13
N SER A 14 -18.70 -6.18 -0.44
CA SER A 14 -17.66 -6.00 -1.48
C SER A 14 -17.70 -7.15 -2.47
N GLU A 15 -17.51 -6.88 -3.76
CA GLU A 15 -17.54 -7.87 -4.83
C GLU A 15 -16.18 -8.21 -5.43
N ASP A 16 -15.19 -7.39 -5.26
CA ASP A 16 -13.88 -7.64 -5.84
C ASP A 16 -13.23 -8.90 -5.24
N SER A 17 -12.93 -9.88 -6.08
CA SER A 17 -12.36 -11.16 -5.64
C SER A 17 -10.83 -11.17 -5.51
N LYS A 18 -10.13 -10.14 -5.98
CA LYS A 18 -8.67 -10.07 -6.01
C LYS A 18 -8.10 -8.98 -5.11
N LEU A 19 -8.84 -7.91 -4.89
CA LEU A 19 -8.43 -6.81 -4.05
C LEU A 19 -8.89 -7.00 -2.60
N GLU A 20 -8.25 -6.27 -1.71
CA GLU A 20 -8.55 -6.23 -0.29
C GLU A 20 -9.88 -5.50 -0.04
N ALA A 21 -10.76 -6.12 0.73
CA ALA A 21 -11.98 -5.50 1.23
C ALA A 21 -11.74 -4.95 2.64
N ARG A 22 -11.92 -3.64 2.84
CA ARG A 22 -11.76 -2.96 4.13
C ARG A 22 -13.09 -2.43 4.64
N PHE A 23 -13.38 -2.69 5.91
CA PHE A 23 -14.61 -2.26 6.56
C PHE A 23 -14.30 -1.56 7.88
N ASP A 24 -14.84 -0.36 8.07
CA ASP A 24 -14.78 0.33 9.36
C ASP A 24 -15.82 -0.25 10.33
N LEU A 25 -15.34 -0.91 11.36
CA LEU A 25 -16.15 -1.57 12.37
C LEU A 25 -16.47 -0.69 13.58
N THR A 26 -15.92 0.52 13.66
CA THR A 26 -15.95 1.39 14.85
C THR A 26 -17.34 1.59 15.44
N LYS A 27 -18.37 1.74 14.61
CA LYS A 27 -19.77 1.96 15.04
C LYS A 27 -20.51 0.70 15.50
N TYR A 28 -19.93 -0.48 15.27
CA TYR A 28 -20.58 -1.78 15.44
C TYR A 28 -20.00 -2.58 16.58
N VAL A 29 -18.76 -2.26 16.99
CA VAL A 29 -18.08 -2.90 18.11
C VAL A 29 -18.53 -2.32 19.45
N LYS A 30 -18.40 -3.12 20.48
CA LYS A 30 -18.67 -2.79 21.89
C LYS A 30 -17.51 -3.26 22.75
N ASP A 31 -17.46 -2.82 24.01
CA ASP A 31 -16.52 -3.34 24.98
C ASP A 31 -16.77 -4.83 25.23
N GLY A 32 -15.68 -5.59 25.39
CA GLY A 32 -15.70 -7.03 25.58
C GLY A 32 -15.85 -7.83 24.29
N GLU A 33 -16.60 -8.92 24.34
CA GLU A 33 -16.74 -9.86 23.21
C GLU A 33 -17.58 -9.27 22.07
N ASN A 34 -17.08 -9.44 20.84
CA ASN A 34 -17.75 -9.05 19.62
C ASN A 34 -17.81 -10.24 18.66
N LEU A 35 -18.98 -10.45 18.06
CA LEU A 35 -19.18 -11.48 17.06
C LEU A 35 -19.06 -10.84 15.66
N ILE A 36 -18.10 -11.30 14.88
CA ILE A 36 -17.94 -10.94 13.46
C ILE A 36 -18.37 -12.12 12.62
N ALA A 37 -19.30 -11.91 11.70
CA ALA A 37 -19.77 -12.92 10.75
C ALA A 37 -19.48 -12.45 9.31
N LEU A 38 -18.94 -13.37 8.51
CA LEU A 38 -18.66 -13.18 7.10
C LEU A 38 -19.48 -14.16 6.29
N GLU A 39 -20.26 -13.65 5.33
CA GLU A 39 -20.99 -14.48 4.37
C GLU A 39 -20.29 -14.35 3.01
N ILE A 40 -19.79 -15.46 2.50
CA ILE A 40 -19.03 -15.51 1.26
C ILE A 40 -19.88 -16.17 0.18
N PHE A 41 -20.05 -15.48 -0.94
CA PHE A 41 -20.74 -16.00 -2.11
C PHE A 41 -19.73 -16.34 -3.20
N ARG A 42 -19.93 -17.49 -3.83
CA ARG A 42 -19.13 -17.92 -4.96
C ARG A 42 -19.37 -17.08 -6.23
N TRP A 43 -20.61 -16.63 -6.40
CA TRP A 43 -21.08 -15.93 -7.59
C TRP A 43 -21.62 -14.55 -7.23
N CYS A 44 -21.38 -13.59 -8.08
CA CYS A 44 -21.90 -12.21 -8.02
C CYS A 44 -21.98 -11.64 -9.44
N ASP A 45 -22.45 -10.43 -9.57
CA ASP A 45 -22.54 -9.74 -10.86
C ASP A 45 -21.15 -9.59 -11.50
N GLY A 46 -20.14 -9.28 -10.70
CA GLY A 46 -18.74 -9.21 -11.11
C GLY A 46 -18.20 -10.52 -11.69
N SER A 47 -18.75 -11.67 -11.31
CA SER A 47 -18.31 -12.96 -11.84
C SER A 47 -18.44 -13.07 -13.36
N TYR A 48 -19.34 -12.33 -13.96
CA TYR A 48 -19.56 -12.33 -15.42
C TYR A 48 -18.66 -11.33 -16.14
N LEU A 49 -18.24 -10.27 -15.45
CA LEU A 49 -17.40 -9.20 -15.99
C LEU A 49 -15.89 -9.46 -15.74
N GLU A 50 -15.59 -10.10 -14.63
CA GLU A 50 -14.23 -10.43 -14.17
C GLU A 50 -13.83 -11.86 -14.55
N ASP A 51 -14.57 -12.49 -15.45
CA ASP A 51 -14.33 -13.88 -15.82
C ASP A 51 -13.00 -14.03 -16.56
N GLN A 52 -12.17 -14.94 -16.04
CA GLN A 52 -10.90 -15.32 -16.62
C GLN A 52 -10.79 -16.85 -16.61
N ASP A 53 -9.83 -17.40 -17.33
CA ASP A 53 -9.48 -18.82 -17.38
C ASP A 53 -8.99 -19.32 -16.03
N PHE A 54 -9.85 -19.27 -15.02
CA PHE A 54 -9.44 -19.56 -13.66
C PHE A 54 -10.55 -20.26 -12.87
N TRP A 55 -10.15 -21.04 -11.87
CA TRP A 55 -11.09 -21.76 -11.02
C TRP A 55 -11.95 -20.82 -10.19
N ARG A 56 -13.23 -21.12 -10.12
CA ARG A 56 -14.16 -20.39 -9.26
C ARG A 56 -14.34 -21.14 -7.95
N LEU A 57 -13.45 -20.86 -7.01
CA LEU A 57 -13.49 -21.43 -5.67
C LEU A 57 -14.28 -20.52 -4.74
N SER A 58 -14.95 -21.13 -3.76
CA SER A 58 -15.59 -20.41 -2.64
C SER A 58 -14.63 -20.36 -1.48
N GLY A 59 -14.84 -19.39 -0.58
CA GLY A 59 -14.10 -19.26 0.66
C GLY A 59 -13.23 -18.02 0.70
N ILE A 60 -12.30 -18.00 1.68
CA ILE A 60 -11.39 -16.89 1.94
C ILE A 60 -9.97 -17.40 1.71
N ALA A 61 -9.37 -16.99 0.59
CA ALA A 61 -8.04 -17.47 0.17
C ALA A 61 -6.87 -16.69 0.81
N ARG A 62 -7.13 -15.55 1.44
CA ARG A 62 -6.12 -14.69 2.06
C ARG A 62 -6.41 -14.48 3.55
N GLY A 63 -5.45 -13.89 4.27
CA GLY A 63 -5.60 -13.59 5.69
C GLY A 63 -6.74 -12.61 5.98
N VAL A 64 -7.41 -12.84 7.10
CA VAL A 64 -8.43 -11.93 7.66
C VAL A 64 -7.92 -11.44 9.00
N TYR A 65 -7.92 -10.13 9.19
CA TYR A 65 -7.49 -9.53 10.45
C TYR A 65 -8.29 -8.28 10.78
N VAL A 66 -8.38 -8.02 12.07
CA VAL A 66 -8.92 -6.78 12.63
C VAL A 66 -7.77 -6.02 13.25
N TYR A 67 -7.67 -4.74 12.97
CA TYR A 67 -6.69 -3.87 13.58
C TYR A 67 -7.33 -2.57 14.05
N THR A 68 -6.72 -1.93 15.03
CA THR A 68 -7.13 -0.62 15.52
C THR A 68 -6.12 0.43 15.09
N ARG A 69 -6.60 1.64 14.87
CA ARG A 69 -5.75 2.80 14.60
C ARG A 69 -6.21 3.98 15.45
N GLU A 70 -5.29 4.83 15.80
CA GLU A 70 -5.60 6.06 16.50
C GLU A 70 -6.49 6.98 15.64
N LYS A 71 -7.22 7.86 16.31
CA LYS A 71 -8.10 8.83 15.64
C LYS A 71 -7.30 9.81 14.83
N GLU A 72 -6.21 10.31 15.39
CA GLU A 72 -5.20 11.12 14.72
C GLU A 72 -4.16 10.21 14.07
N ARG A 73 -4.09 10.21 12.73
CA ARG A 73 -3.23 9.27 12.00
C ARG A 73 -2.88 9.75 10.59
N ILE A 74 -1.95 9.05 9.99
CA ILE A 74 -1.59 9.14 8.57
C ILE A 74 -2.57 8.26 7.79
N GLU A 75 -3.35 8.82 6.88
CA GLU A 75 -4.28 8.04 6.03
C GLU A 75 -3.60 7.44 4.81
N ASP A 76 -2.71 8.21 4.19
CA ASP A 76 -2.03 7.81 2.96
C ASP A 76 -0.70 8.54 2.81
N VAL A 77 0.27 7.89 2.17
CA VAL A 77 1.56 8.49 1.80
C VAL A 77 1.93 8.03 0.40
N ASN A 78 2.21 9.00 -0.46
CA ASN A 78 2.77 8.75 -1.78
C ASN A 78 4.10 9.49 -1.90
N VAL A 79 5.15 8.81 -2.40
CA VAL A 79 6.46 9.37 -2.66
C VAL A 79 6.82 9.22 -4.13
N MET A 80 7.22 10.33 -4.74
CA MET A 80 7.77 10.38 -6.09
C MET A 80 9.21 10.90 -6.01
N ALA A 81 10.15 10.22 -6.65
CA ALA A 81 11.56 10.57 -6.60
C ALA A 81 12.21 10.35 -7.97
N GLY A 82 12.83 11.41 -8.50
CA GLY A 82 13.47 11.42 -9.82
C GLY A 82 14.97 11.19 -9.78
N MET A 83 15.56 10.90 -10.94
CA MET A 83 17.01 10.73 -11.12
C MET A 83 17.85 11.93 -10.67
N ASP A 84 17.26 13.12 -10.71
CA ASP A 84 17.90 14.38 -10.30
C ASP A 84 17.98 14.56 -8.79
N GLY A 85 17.51 13.56 -8.03
CA GLY A 85 17.45 13.58 -6.58
C GLY A 85 16.28 14.38 -6.01
N ASN A 86 15.48 15.02 -6.85
CA ASN A 86 14.26 15.66 -6.37
C ASN A 86 13.23 14.62 -5.94
N PHE A 87 12.57 14.91 -4.82
CA PHE A 87 11.46 14.08 -4.36
C PHE A 87 10.29 14.93 -3.89
N THR A 88 9.11 14.38 -4.05
CA THR A 88 7.85 14.95 -3.54
C THR A 88 7.16 13.88 -2.70
N VAL A 89 6.77 14.23 -1.48
CA VAL A 89 5.95 13.41 -0.60
C VAL A 89 4.58 14.05 -0.46
N ASN A 90 3.55 13.34 -0.88
CA ASN A 90 2.16 13.71 -0.62
C ASN A 90 1.63 12.84 0.51
N ALA A 91 1.21 13.46 1.62
CA ALA A 91 0.62 12.75 2.74
C ALA A 91 -0.80 13.24 3.01
N LYS A 92 -1.72 12.30 3.28
CA LYS A 92 -3.05 12.57 3.80
C LYS A 92 -3.11 12.18 5.25
N VAL A 93 -3.67 13.06 6.07
CA VAL A 93 -3.75 12.88 7.51
C VAL A 93 -5.12 13.28 8.05
N THR A 94 -5.50 12.73 9.18
CA THR A 94 -6.74 13.09 9.86
C THR A 94 -6.67 14.49 10.48
N LYS A 95 -7.85 15.05 10.78
CA LYS A 95 -8.02 16.45 11.24
C LYS A 95 -7.21 16.82 12.49
N GLY A 96 -6.89 15.88 13.37
CA GLY A 96 -6.17 16.14 14.63
C GLY A 96 -4.67 16.37 14.43
N VAL A 97 -4.09 15.85 13.36
CA VAL A 97 -2.67 16.03 13.02
C VAL A 97 -2.37 17.50 12.73
N LYS A 98 -1.31 18.03 13.33
CA LYS A 98 -0.87 19.43 13.22
C LYS A 98 0.44 19.63 12.48
N ASN A 99 1.27 18.59 12.45
CA ASN A 99 2.55 18.62 11.75
C ASN A 99 2.87 17.26 11.16
N VAL A 100 3.45 17.26 9.97
CA VAL A 100 4.01 16.08 9.31
C VAL A 100 5.48 16.32 9.01
N ARG A 101 6.33 15.40 9.46
CA ARG A 101 7.76 15.40 9.23
C ARG A 101 8.15 14.22 8.38
N VAL A 102 9.06 14.43 7.45
CA VAL A 102 9.66 13.34 6.67
C VAL A 102 11.19 13.40 6.79
N SER A 103 11.78 12.24 6.95
CA SER A 103 13.23 12.03 6.91
C SER A 103 13.53 11.00 5.83
N VAL A 104 14.45 11.31 4.93
CA VAL A 104 14.99 10.35 3.97
C VAL A 104 16.28 9.79 4.55
N ILE A 105 16.36 8.49 4.66
CA ILE A 105 17.47 7.76 5.30
C ILE A 105 18.12 6.87 4.23
N ASP A 106 19.44 6.95 4.12
CA ASP A 106 20.23 6.13 3.19
C ASP A 106 20.43 4.69 3.74
N LYS A 107 21.00 3.82 2.92
CA LYS A 107 21.33 2.42 3.29
C LYS A 107 22.27 2.26 4.48
N ASN A 108 22.99 3.34 4.86
CA ASN A 108 23.93 3.34 6.00
C ASN A 108 23.26 3.87 7.28
N GLY A 109 21.98 4.26 7.21
CA GLY A 109 21.23 4.82 8.33
C GLY A 109 21.41 6.33 8.50
N ASN A 110 22.07 7.03 7.55
CA ASN A 110 22.25 8.48 7.63
C ASN A 110 20.99 9.20 7.12
N GLN A 111 20.55 10.23 7.83
CA GLN A 111 19.50 11.12 7.36
C GLN A 111 20.08 12.07 6.30
N VAL A 112 19.69 11.89 5.04
CA VAL A 112 20.19 12.67 3.90
C VAL A 112 19.25 13.79 3.48
N ALA A 113 17.99 13.77 3.93
CA ALA A 113 17.06 14.89 3.77
C ALA A 113 16.05 14.92 4.91
N TYR A 114 15.53 16.12 5.19
CA TYR A 114 14.49 16.37 6.19
C TYR A 114 13.55 17.46 5.69
N ARG A 115 12.24 17.27 5.86
CA ARG A 115 11.22 18.29 5.58
C ARG A 115 10.10 18.16 6.60
N GLU A 116 9.43 19.29 6.86
CA GLU A 116 8.22 19.31 7.68
C GLU A 116 7.26 20.39 7.22
N ALA A 117 5.98 20.16 7.41
CA ALA A 117 4.94 21.15 7.17
C ALA A 117 3.66 20.80 7.96
N SER A 118 2.84 21.83 8.18
CA SER A 118 1.51 21.68 8.74
C SER A 118 0.51 21.29 7.64
N PRO A 119 -0.45 20.38 7.93
CA PRO A 119 -1.48 20.00 6.98
C PRO A 119 -2.42 21.16 6.64
N VAL A 120 -2.80 21.27 5.38
CA VAL A 120 -3.86 22.14 4.89
C VAL A 120 -5.02 21.28 4.42
N LYS A 121 -6.16 21.36 5.11
CA LYS A 121 -7.35 20.51 4.85
C LYS A 121 -7.06 19.00 4.88
N GLY A 122 -6.09 18.57 5.71
CA GLY A 122 -5.71 17.17 5.85
C GLY A 122 -4.68 16.68 4.83
N GLU A 123 -4.14 17.56 4.00
CA GLU A 123 -3.12 17.22 3.00
C GLU A 123 -1.82 17.98 3.26
N VAL A 124 -0.69 17.32 2.97
CA VAL A 124 0.66 17.88 3.05
C VAL A 124 1.42 17.53 1.80
N VAL A 125 2.10 18.51 1.22
CA VAL A 125 3.04 18.30 0.12
C VAL A 125 4.42 18.79 0.58
N LEU A 126 5.39 17.87 0.58
CA LEU A 126 6.75 18.12 1.03
C LEU A 126 7.72 17.85 -0.13
N ASN A 127 8.40 18.88 -0.57
CA ASN A 127 9.40 18.79 -1.64
C ASN A 127 10.81 18.85 -1.06
N GLY A 128 11.70 18.03 -1.59
CA GLY A 128 13.09 17.99 -1.18
C GLY A 128 14.02 17.52 -2.28
N ASN A 129 15.31 17.52 -1.96
CA ASN A 129 16.35 17.01 -2.85
C ASN A 129 17.40 16.26 -2.03
N VAL A 130 17.89 15.16 -2.56
CA VAL A 130 19.06 14.42 -2.12
C VAL A 130 20.13 14.59 -3.19
N GLN A 131 21.29 15.13 -2.81
CA GLN A 131 22.39 15.38 -3.74
C GLN A 131 23.04 14.05 -4.16
N ASN A 132 23.20 13.86 -5.47
CA ASN A 132 23.86 12.68 -6.06
C ASN A 132 23.33 11.35 -5.48
N PRO A 133 22.02 11.06 -5.57
CA PRO A 133 21.46 9.85 -5.00
C PRO A 133 21.98 8.61 -5.73
N SER A 134 22.08 7.49 -5.02
CA SER A 134 22.23 6.18 -5.63
C SER A 134 20.92 5.84 -6.35
N LEU A 135 20.97 5.72 -7.67
CA LEU A 135 19.78 5.46 -8.47
C LEU A 135 19.33 4.00 -8.33
N TRP A 136 18.03 3.81 -8.38
CA TRP A 136 17.42 2.50 -8.43
C TRP A 136 17.35 2.00 -9.87
N SER A 137 17.76 0.78 -10.10
CA SER A 137 17.41 -0.01 -11.30
C SER A 137 17.04 -1.43 -10.88
N ALA A 138 16.49 -2.24 -11.79
CA ALA A 138 16.16 -3.63 -11.51
C ALA A 138 17.42 -4.46 -11.18
N GLU A 139 18.57 -4.14 -11.77
CA GLU A 139 19.85 -4.79 -11.54
C GLU A 139 20.53 -4.32 -10.26
N ILE A 140 20.32 -3.03 -9.89
CA ILE A 140 20.89 -2.41 -8.70
C ILE A 140 19.76 -1.67 -7.96
N PRO A 141 18.96 -2.40 -7.17
CA PRO A 141 17.78 -1.84 -6.50
C PRO A 141 18.17 -1.01 -5.27
N SER A 142 18.83 0.14 -5.50
CA SER A 142 19.24 1.06 -4.43
C SER A 142 18.00 1.69 -3.80
N LEU A 143 17.77 1.41 -2.52
CA LEU A 143 16.63 1.92 -1.75
C LEU A 143 17.06 2.92 -0.69
N TYR A 144 16.16 3.82 -0.41
CA TYR A 144 16.15 4.75 0.71
C TYR A 144 14.89 4.50 1.53
N THR A 145 14.96 4.74 2.82
CA THR A 145 13.79 4.67 3.69
C THR A 145 13.25 6.07 3.93
N LEU A 146 12.00 6.30 3.56
CA LEU A 146 11.24 7.49 3.92
C LEU A 146 10.54 7.22 5.25
N LYS A 147 10.99 7.89 6.33
CA LYS A 147 10.27 7.89 7.60
C LYS A 147 9.31 9.08 7.63
N VAL A 148 8.02 8.80 7.81
CA VAL A 148 6.97 9.82 7.92
C VAL A 148 6.44 9.81 9.35
N THR A 149 6.38 10.96 9.99
CA THR A 149 5.93 11.13 11.37
C THR A 149 4.85 12.20 11.42
N ALA A 150 3.68 11.83 11.90
CA ALA A 150 2.59 12.73 12.19
C ALA A 150 2.58 13.09 13.68
N SER A 151 2.35 14.35 14.00
CA SER A 151 2.27 14.86 15.37
C SER A 151 1.02 15.71 15.55
N ASP A 152 0.48 15.72 16.76
CA ASP A 152 -0.44 16.73 17.19
C ASP A 152 0.35 17.96 17.71
N LYS A 153 -0.21 18.75 18.64
CA LYS A 153 0.48 19.92 19.19
C LYS A 153 1.66 19.56 20.10
N LYS A 154 1.73 18.35 20.63
CA LYS A 154 2.69 17.95 21.68
C LYS A 154 3.42 16.66 21.36
N ASP A 155 2.71 15.65 20.88
CA ASP A 155 3.20 14.29 20.80
C ASP A 155 3.19 13.75 19.36
N VAL A 156 4.03 12.75 19.13
CA VAL A 156 3.97 11.94 17.92
C VAL A 156 2.74 11.03 18.03
N VAL A 157 1.82 11.15 17.08
CA VAL A 157 0.60 10.33 17.05
C VAL A 157 0.76 9.08 16.20
N GLU A 158 1.53 9.16 15.12
CA GLU A 158 1.84 7.99 14.29
C GLU A 158 3.16 8.19 13.55
N SER A 159 3.85 7.09 13.29
CA SER A 159 5.03 7.06 12.43
C SER A 159 5.00 5.83 11.55
N THR A 160 5.35 5.99 10.28
CA THR A 160 5.47 4.89 9.30
C THR A 160 6.76 5.04 8.50
N SER A 161 7.19 3.94 7.88
CA SER A 161 8.37 3.93 7.02
C SER A 161 8.03 3.24 5.70
N ILE A 162 8.54 3.79 4.60
CA ILE A 162 8.32 3.32 3.24
C ILE A 162 9.66 3.29 2.53
N ASP A 163 10.01 2.17 1.92
CA ASP A 163 11.19 2.10 1.09
C ASP A 163 10.88 2.60 -0.33
N PHE A 164 11.77 3.40 -0.89
CA PHE A 164 11.65 3.97 -2.22
C PHE A 164 13.00 4.11 -2.91
N GLY A 165 12.99 4.23 -4.23
CA GLY A 165 14.21 4.45 -5.02
C GLY A 165 14.13 5.70 -5.87
N PHE A 166 15.25 6.38 -6.03
CA PHE A 166 15.39 7.49 -6.97
C PHE A 166 15.48 6.94 -8.39
N ARG A 167 14.42 7.14 -9.16
CA ARG A 167 14.34 6.69 -10.57
C ARG A 167 13.36 7.54 -11.35
N THR A 168 13.55 7.57 -12.66
CA THR A 168 12.58 8.12 -13.61
C THR A 168 12.06 6.99 -14.49
N VAL A 169 10.74 6.84 -14.57
CA VAL A 169 10.08 5.89 -15.48
C VAL A 169 9.27 6.72 -16.46
N GLU A 170 9.52 6.53 -17.75
CA GLU A 170 8.82 7.27 -18.80
C GLU A 170 8.56 6.39 -20.02
N ILE A 171 7.53 6.73 -20.79
CA ILE A 171 7.31 6.19 -22.13
C ILE A 171 7.71 7.25 -23.14
N LYS A 172 8.72 6.97 -23.94
CA LYS A 172 9.24 7.91 -24.94
C LYS A 172 9.48 7.20 -26.26
N LYS A 173 8.95 7.77 -27.34
CA LYS A 173 9.02 7.18 -28.68
C LYS A 173 8.56 5.72 -28.74
N GLY A 174 7.50 5.37 -27.98
CA GLY A 174 6.95 4.02 -27.92
C GLY A 174 7.78 3.02 -27.09
N GLN A 175 8.80 3.48 -26.38
CA GLN A 175 9.64 2.62 -25.51
C GLN A 175 9.45 2.98 -24.04
N LEU A 176 9.41 1.94 -23.21
CA LEU A 176 9.51 2.08 -21.75
C LEU A 176 10.97 2.33 -21.37
N LEU A 177 11.22 3.43 -20.69
CA LEU A 177 12.55 3.81 -20.22
C LEU A 177 12.57 3.83 -18.70
N VAL A 178 13.64 3.31 -18.12
CA VAL A 178 13.99 3.50 -16.69
C VAL A 178 15.34 4.22 -16.66
N ASN A 179 15.37 5.36 -16.01
CA ASN A 179 16.54 6.23 -15.95
C ASN A 179 17.09 6.57 -17.35
N GLY A 180 16.18 6.80 -18.32
CA GLY A 180 16.54 7.12 -19.69
C GLY A 180 17.04 5.94 -20.55
N GLN A 181 17.13 4.73 -19.98
CA GLN A 181 17.55 3.52 -20.69
C GLN A 181 16.34 2.67 -21.08
N PRO A 182 16.27 2.17 -22.32
CA PRO A 182 15.21 1.26 -22.74
C PRO A 182 15.21 -0.01 -21.94
N VAL A 183 14.02 -0.44 -21.50
CA VAL A 183 13.84 -1.68 -20.77
C VAL A 183 13.16 -2.71 -21.64
N LEU A 184 13.78 -3.88 -21.78
CA LEU A 184 13.15 -5.06 -22.35
C LEU A 184 12.52 -5.88 -21.22
N ILE A 185 11.19 -5.91 -21.18
CA ILE A 185 10.46 -6.75 -20.24
C ILE A 185 10.57 -8.20 -20.70
N LYS A 186 11.17 -9.05 -19.85
CA LYS A 186 11.23 -10.50 -20.06
C LYS A 186 10.33 -11.14 -19.01
N GLY A 187 9.30 -11.86 -19.47
CA GLY A 187 8.34 -12.47 -18.57
C GLY A 187 7.46 -13.47 -19.29
N ALA A 188 6.60 -14.10 -18.52
CA ALA A 188 5.56 -14.99 -18.99
C ALA A 188 4.30 -14.79 -18.15
N ASP A 189 3.15 -14.99 -18.77
CA ASP A 189 1.88 -15.01 -18.05
C ASP A 189 1.81 -16.29 -17.21
N ARG A 190 1.37 -16.12 -15.96
CA ARG A 190 1.29 -17.23 -15.02
C ARG A 190 -0.03 -17.17 -14.25
N HIS A 191 -0.67 -18.33 -14.13
CA HIS A 191 -1.74 -18.54 -13.16
C HIS A 191 -1.16 -19.22 -11.91
N GLU A 192 -1.36 -18.64 -10.73
CA GLU A 192 -1.01 -19.26 -9.45
C GLU A 192 -2.03 -20.36 -9.15
N MET A 193 -1.65 -21.59 -9.42
CA MET A 193 -2.48 -22.77 -9.18
C MET A 193 -1.68 -23.84 -8.46
N ASN A 194 -2.29 -24.42 -7.44
CA ASN A 194 -1.77 -25.55 -6.70
C ASN A 194 -2.89 -26.60 -6.58
N ALA A 195 -2.56 -27.86 -6.84
CA ALA A 195 -3.54 -28.97 -6.86
C ALA A 195 -4.28 -29.15 -5.53
N ASP A 196 -3.60 -28.87 -4.40
CA ASP A 196 -4.12 -29.07 -3.07
C ASP A 196 -4.68 -27.77 -2.45
N LYS A 197 -4.08 -26.62 -2.79
CA LYS A 197 -4.35 -25.32 -2.15
C LYS A 197 -5.15 -24.34 -3.04
N GLY A 198 -5.51 -24.74 -4.26
CA GLY A 198 -6.24 -23.88 -5.20
C GLY A 198 -5.39 -22.71 -5.68
N TYR A 199 -5.76 -21.48 -5.32
CA TYR A 199 -5.07 -20.24 -5.75
C TYR A 199 -3.90 -19.83 -4.86
N VAL A 200 -3.56 -20.61 -3.86
CA VAL A 200 -2.50 -20.29 -2.91
C VAL A 200 -1.24 -21.05 -3.30
N VAL A 201 -0.24 -20.31 -3.75
CA VAL A 201 1.09 -20.85 -4.11
C VAL A 201 2.10 -20.22 -3.17
N SER A 202 2.88 -21.04 -2.47
CA SER A 202 3.96 -20.57 -1.60
C SER A 202 5.19 -20.18 -2.42
N GLU A 203 6.09 -19.38 -1.84
CA GLU A 203 7.37 -19.05 -2.45
C GLU A 203 8.18 -20.32 -2.76
N GLU A 204 8.13 -21.32 -1.87
CA GLU A 204 8.78 -22.62 -2.08
C GLU A 204 8.24 -23.35 -3.31
N ASP A 205 6.90 -23.32 -3.51
CA ASP A 205 6.27 -23.88 -4.71
C ASP A 205 6.68 -23.13 -5.99
N MET A 206 7.00 -21.83 -5.87
CA MET A 206 7.43 -21.00 -7.01
C MET A 206 8.90 -21.23 -7.41
N ILE A 207 9.74 -21.60 -6.46
CA ILE A 207 11.18 -21.86 -6.68
C ILE A 207 11.40 -23.26 -7.28
N ARG A 208 10.48 -24.19 -7.10
CA ARG A 208 10.51 -25.56 -7.60
C ARG A 208 10.33 -25.64 -9.12
#